data_8eeb4964b5b3a859a6b8a25b1cb1725c
#
_entry.id   8eeb4964b5b3a859a6b8a25b1cb1725c
#
_cell.length_a   1.000
_cell.length_b   1.000
_cell.length_c   1.000
_cell.angle_alpha   90.00
_cell.angle_beta   90.00
_cell.angle_gamma   90.00
#
_symmetry.space_group_name_H-M   'P 1'
#
loop_
_entity.id
_entity.type
_entity.pdbx_description
1 polymer ?
#
loop_
_entity_poly.entity_id
_entity_poly.type
_entity_poly.pdbx_seq_one_letter_code
_entity_poly.pdbx_strand_id
1 'polypeptide(L)'
;MRLVTWTRDSAAARAGALIDGDTRVVDLAAAFEAGRTGPAPAEMTSLLALIEGGDDALALARELVATAPVSAQVPRQAVKLLAPLQPPQQLRDCSCFELHLRNSFEAARRFKVRREPDPEAAYQALDTRESDQVIETFKRQPIYYKANRMSVVGPDEDVIWPSYSRAMDFELEWACYIGRKAKDVAAEDARPLIFGYTIYNDFSARDAQALEMSGQLGPAKGKDFDTGNVMGPCLVTADEIPDPYDLTMIARVNGEEWGRGTTRDMGWTFEQVIAHISRSETLYPGEALGSGTVGTGCGLEQMRYLKPDDVVELEVEKIGILRSRLVKP
;
A
#
# COMPACT_ATOMS: atom_id res chain seq x y z
N MET A 1 -6.13 6.97 -15.42
CA MET A 1 -5.89 8.28 -14.74
C MET A 1 -5.02 8.10 -13.52
N ARG A 2 -4.31 9.15 -13.11
CA ARG A 2 -3.48 9.21 -11.90
C ARG A 2 -4.15 10.15 -10.90
N LEU A 3 -5.04 9.60 -10.08
CA LEU A 3 -5.87 10.36 -9.14
C LEU A 3 -5.12 10.63 -7.83
N VAL A 4 -5.36 11.80 -7.25
CA VAL A 4 -4.72 12.22 -5.98
C VAL A 4 -5.73 12.87 -5.06
N THR A 5 -5.52 12.65 -3.77
CA THR A 5 -6.04 13.52 -2.71
C THR A 5 -4.93 14.49 -2.33
N TRP A 6 -5.22 15.77 -2.29
CA TRP A 6 -4.23 16.81 -2.06
C TRP A 6 -4.78 17.95 -1.19
N THR A 7 -3.87 18.69 -0.57
CA THR A 7 -4.20 19.90 0.19
C THR A 7 -3.19 21.00 -0.08
N ARG A 8 -3.57 22.22 0.23
CA ARG A 8 -2.71 23.41 0.18
C ARG A 8 -2.94 24.24 1.43
N ASP A 9 -1.85 24.69 2.06
CA ASP A 9 -1.87 25.59 3.22
C ASP A 9 -2.79 25.10 4.36
N SER A 10 -2.80 23.78 4.62
CA SER A 10 -3.67 23.13 5.63
C SER A 10 -5.18 23.30 5.38
N ALA A 11 -5.59 23.61 4.16
CA ALA A 11 -6.99 23.64 3.77
C ALA A 11 -7.61 22.21 3.73
N ALA A 12 -8.91 22.12 3.52
CA ALA A 12 -9.61 20.86 3.34
C ALA A 12 -9.00 20.05 2.18
N ALA A 13 -8.98 18.73 2.33
CA ALA A 13 -8.53 17.83 1.28
C ALA A 13 -9.42 17.93 0.03
N ARG A 14 -8.83 17.79 -1.14
CA ARG A 14 -9.47 17.94 -2.45
C ARG A 14 -9.12 16.76 -3.35
N ALA A 15 -10.03 16.37 -4.24
CA ALA A 15 -9.76 15.42 -5.30
C ALA A 15 -9.08 16.10 -6.49
N GLY A 16 -8.12 15.42 -7.09
CA GLY A 16 -7.41 15.91 -8.27
C GLY A 16 -6.85 14.78 -9.13
N ALA A 17 -6.26 15.16 -10.24
CA ALA A 17 -5.53 14.25 -11.12
C ALA A 17 -4.16 14.83 -11.49
N LEU A 18 -3.14 13.99 -11.49
CA LEU A 18 -1.80 14.33 -11.98
C LEU A 18 -1.78 14.35 -13.51
N ILE A 19 -1.15 15.37 -14.08
CA ILE A 19 -0.96 15.57 -15.50
C ILE A 19 0.49 16.01 -15.79
N ASP A 20 0.84 16.11 -17.07
CA ASP A 20 2.12 16.61 -17.57
C ASP A 20 3.33 15.92 -16.91
N GLY A 21 3.32 14.60 -16.86
CA GLY A 21 4.38 13.83 -16.20
C GLY A 21 4.48 14.10 -14.71
N ASP A 22 3.32 14.24 -14.05
CA ASP A 22 3.17 14.48 -12.61
C ASP A 22 3.67 15.86 -12.12
N THR A 23 3.87 16.81 -13.03
CA THR A 23 4.32 18.17 -12.65
C THR A 23 3.20 19.11 -12.24
N ARG A 24 1.95 18.76 -12.55
CA ARG A 24 0.76 19.55 -12.25
C ARG A 24 -0.37 18.66 -11.69
N VAL A 25 -1.24 19.28 -10.92
CA VAL A 25 -2.50 18.69 -10.42
C VAL A 25 -3.66 19.46 -11.03
N VAL A 26 -4.59 18.78 -11.67
CA VAL A 26 -5.92 19.33 -11.98
C VAL A 26 -6.79 19.19 -10.74
N ASP A 27 -7.31 20.29 -10.26
CA ASP A 27 -8.35 20.34 -9.23
C ASP A 27 -9.70 20.02 -9.89
N LEU A 28 -10.27 18.86 -9.61
CA LEU A 28 -11.49 18.40 -10.27
C LEU A 28 -12.70 19.30 -9.98
N ALA A 29 -12.83 19.80 -8.76
CA ALA A 29 -13.90 20.71 -8.40
C ALA A 29 -13.77 22.07 -9.12
N ALA A 30 -12.56 22.64 -9.13
CA ALA A 30 -12.30 23.89 -9.84
C ALA A 30 -12.49 23.75 -11.35
N ALA A 31 -12.10 22.62 -11.94
CA ALA A 31 -12.32 22.33 -13.35
C ALA A 31 -13.82 22.22 -13.68
N PHE A 32 -14.59 21.59 -12.81
CA PHE A 32 -16.05 21.54 -12.96
C PHE A 32 -16.68 22.94 -12.91
N GLU A 33 -16.36 23.73 -11.89
CA GLU A 33 -16.93 25.08 -11.69
C GLU A 33 -16.52 26.08 -12.78
N ALA A 34 -15.36 25.88 -13.40
CA ALA A 34 -14.90 26.72 -14.50
C ALA A 34 -15.66 26.46 -15.81
N GLY A 35 -16.17 25.26 -16.03
CA GLY A 35 -16.84 24.87 -17.28
C GLY A 35 -18.35 24.64 -17.17
N ARG A 36 -18.91 24.69 -15.95
CA ARG A 36 -20.32 24.35 -15.69
C ARG A 36 -20.96 25.29 -14.68
N THR A 37 -22.28 25.36 -14.67
CA THR A 37 -23.03 26.18 -13.70
C THR A 37 -23.29 25.41 -12.40
N GLY A 38 -23.12 26.07 -11.26
CA GLY A 38 -23.38 25.51 -9.93
C GLY A 38 -22.11 24.95 -9.27
N PRO A 39 -22.21 24.53 -8.00
CA PRO A 39 -21.10 23.97 -7.26
C PRO A 39 -20.72 22.58 -7.79
N ALA A 40 -19.45 22.21 -7.62
CA ALA A 40 -18.99 20.88 -7.97
C ALA A 40 -19.71 19.80 -7.14
N PRO A 41 -20.12 18.68 -7.76
CA PRO A 41 -20.71 17.55 -7.04
C PRO A 41 -19.67 16.88 -6.15
N ALA A 42 -20.14 16.08 -5.17
CA ALA A 42 -19.28 15.41 -4.18
C ALA A 42 -18.18 14.56 -4.82
N GLU A 43 -18.48 13.90 -5.93
CA GLU A 43 -17.58 13.04 -6.71
C GLU A 43 -16.37 13.82 -7.27
N MET A 44 -16.48 15.12 -7.43
CA MET A 44 -15.39 15.99 -7.89
C MET A 44 -14.65 16.66 -6.74
N THR A 45 -15.16 16.57 -5.51
CA THR A 45 -14.52 17.16 -4.33
C THR A 45 -13.80 16.13 -3.45
N SER A 46 -14.18 14.87 -3.53
CA SER A 46 -13.65 13.76 -2.71
C SER A 46 -13.33 12.55 -3.56
N LEU A 47 -12.14 12.00 -3.38
CA LEU A 47 -11.75 10.79 -4.11
C LEU A 47 -12.60 9.57 -3.69
N LEU A 48 -13.02 9.51 -2.42
CA LEU A 48 -13.96 8.45 -2.00
C LEU A 48 -15.30 8.56 -2.73
N ALA A 49 -15.88 9.76 -2.78
CA ALA A 49 -17.14 9.97 -3.49
C ALA A 49 -17.00 9.68 -5.00
N LEU A 50 -15.84 10.00 -5.61
CA LEU A 50 -15.56 9.64 -7.01
C LEU A 50 -15.56 8.12 -7.20
N ILE A 51 -14.92 7.36 -6.30
CA ILE A 51 -14.91 5.91 -6.34
C ILE A 51 -16.35 5.35 -6.18
N GLU A 52 -17.10 5.89 -5.22
CA GLU A 52 -18.51 5.49 -4.98
C GLU A 52 -19.44 5.83 -6.16
N GLY A 53 -19.15 6.92 -6.87
CA GLY A 53 -19.86 7.34 -8.08
C GLY A 53 -19.59 6.48 -9.31
N GLY A 54 -18.59 5.59 -9.24
CA GLY A 54 -18.30 4.58 -10.24
C GLY A 54 -17.92 5.13 -11.62
N ASP A 55 -18.39 4.42 -12.67
CA ASP A 55 -17.96 4.70 -14.04
C ASP A 55 -18.39 6.10 -14.53
N ASP A 56 -19.57 6.57 -14.14
CA ASP A 56 -20.08 7.90 -14.55
C ASP A 56 -19.24 9.02 -13.94
N ALA A 57 -18.91 8.92 -12.65
CA ALA A 57 -18.03 9.87 -11.97
C ALA A 57 -16.62 9.85 -12.56
N LEU A 58 -16.08 8.67 -12.88
CA LEU A 58 -14.78 8.53 -13.51
C LEU A 58 -14.77 9.10 -14.93
N ALA A 59 -15.83 8.90 -15.72
CA ALA A 59 -15.97 9.49 -17.05
C ALA A 59 -16.01 11.02 -16.98
N LEU A 60 -16.78 11.58 -16.05
CA LEU A 60 -16.81 13.02 -15.79
C LEU A 60 -15.44 13.56 -15.38
N ALA A 61 -14.73 12.87 -14.48
CA ALA A 61 -13.40 13.30 -14.07
C ALA A 61 -12.41 13.31 -15.26
N ARG A 62 -12.49 12.32 -16.17
CA ARG A 62 -11.68 12.28 -17.39
C ARG A 62 -11.96 13.46 -18.33
N GLU A 63 -13.24 13.76 -18.55
CA GLU A 63 -13.65 14.92 -19.34
C GLU A 63 -13.09 16.22 -18.75
N LEU A 64 -13.24 16.41 -17.44
CA LEU A 64 -12.75 17.60 -16.73
C LEU A 64 -11.23 17.72 -16.82
N VAL A 65 -10.48 16.62 -16.69
CA VAL A 65 -9.01 16.64 -16.83
C VAL A 65 -8.60 17.01 -18.27
N ALA A 66 -9.26 16.43 -19.27
CA ALA A 66 -8.96 16.69 -20.68
C ALA A 66 -9.23 18.14 -21.09
N THR A 67 -10.18 18.82 -20.45
CA THR A 67 -10.63 20.17 -20.78
C THR A 67 -10.27 21.22 -19.72
N ALA A 68 -9.49 20.86 -18.70
CA ALA A 68 -9.19 21.71 -17.56
C ALA A 68 -8.53 23.03 -17.97
N PRO A 69 -9.13 24.19 -17.63
CA PRO A 69 -8.48 25.46 -17.85
C PRO A 69 -7.25 25.63 -16.95
N VAL A 70 -6.32 26.49 -17.33
CA VAL A 70 -5.08 26.74 -16.57
C VAL A 70 -5.39 27.18 -15.12
N SER A 71 -6.51 27.88 -14.91
CA SER A 71 -6.96 28.32 -13.58
C SER A 71 -7.33 27.16 -12.63
N ALA A 72 -7.68 26.00 -13.18
CA ALA A 72 -7.95 24.77 -12.40
C ALA A 72 -6.73 23.86 -12.25
N GLN A 73 -5.57 24.27 -12.75
CA GLN A 73 -4.33 23.50 -12.70
C GLN A 73 -3.34 24.12 -11.71
N VAL A 74 -2.83 23.32 -10.78
CA VAL A 74 -1.90 23.77 -9.73
C VAL A 74 -0.55 23.07 -9.93
N PRO A 75 0.60 23.80 -9.80
CA PRO A 75 1.90 23.14 -9.80
C PRO A 75 1.99 22.07 -8.70
N ARG A 76 2.50 20.87 -9.03
CA ARG A 76 2.63 19.76 -8.07
C ARG A 76 3.40 20.16 -6.80
N GLN A 77 4.46 20.95 -6.96
CA GLN A 77 5.29 21.46 -5.86
C GLN A 77 4.59 22.46 -4.92
N ALA A 78 3.45 23.01 -5.33
CA ALA A 78 2.68 23.97 -4.53
C ALA A 78 1.59 23.29 -3.67
N VAL A 79 1.50 21.98 -3.70
CA VAL A 79 0.50 21.18 -2.97
C VAL A 79 1.16 20.03 -2.22
N LYS A 80 0.56 19.64 -1.10
CA LYS A 80 0.89 18.41 -0.38
C LYS A 80 -0.05 17.33 -0.86
N LEU A 81 0.49 16.20 -1.34
CA LEU A 81 -0.30 15.00 -1.58
C LEU A 81 -0.57 14.30 -0.25
N LEU A 82 -1.75 13.76 -0.12
CA LEU A 82 -2.17 12.88 0.96
C LEU A 82 -2.24 11.44 0.42
N ALA A 83 -2.45 10.46 1.28
CA ALA A 83 -2.81 9.14 0.80
C ALA A 83 -4.07 9.23 -0.08
N PRO A 84 -4.24 8.37 -1.09
CA PRO A 84 -5.41 8.43 -1.97
C PRO A 84 -6.72 8.49 -1.19
N LEU A 85 -6.86 7.65 -0.16
CA LEU A 85 -7.89 7.76 0.88
C LEU A 85 -7.22 7.80 2.26
N GLN A 86 -7.54 8.79 3.07
CA GLN A 86 -6.93 9.02 4.40
C GLN A 86 -8.00 9.40 5.42
N PRO A 87 -8.56 8.39 6.14
CA PRO A 87 -8.28 6.96 6.03
C PRO A 87 -9.07 6.27 4.91
N PRO A 88 -8.64 5.10 4.42
CA PRO A 88 -9.47 4.23 3.56
C PRO A 88 -10.67 3.68 4.34
N GLN A 89 -11.68 3.16 3.66
CA GLN A 89 -12.87 2.59 4.33
C GLN A 89 -12.52 1.37 5.19
N GLN A 90 -11.61 0.54 4.73
CA GLN A 90 -10.95 -0.52 5.47
C GLN A 90 -9.56 -0.71 4.86
N LEU A 91 -8.60 -1.18 5.66
CA LEU A 91 -7.30 -1.61 5.20
C LEU A 91 -7.09 -3.07 5.61
N ARG A 92 -6.88 -3.91 4.63
CA ARG A 92 -6.46 -5.30 4.84
C ARG A 92 -5.12 -5.49 4.18
N ASP A 93 -4.18 -5.99 4.93
CA ASP A 93 -2.91 -6.39 4.38
C ASP A 93 -2.86 -7.91 4.25
N CYS A 94 -2.52 -8.37 3.03
CA CYS A 94 -2.53 -9.76 2.66
C CYS A 94 -1.10 -10.29 2.59
N SER A 95 -0.95 -11.60 2.66
CA SER A 95 0.31 -12.24 2.35
C SER A 95 0.18 -12.95 1.00
N CYS A 96 0.66 -12.29 -0.07
CA CYS A 96 0.51 -12.82 -1.43
C CYS A 96 1.82 -13.38 -2.02
N PHE A 97 2.98 -13.24 -1.33
CA PHE A 97 4.27 -13.66 -1.87
C PHE A 97 4.91 -14.76 -1.01
N GLU A 98 4.94 -15.99 -1.53
CA GLU A 98 5.55 -17.14 -0.84
C GLU A 98 7.04 -16.91 -0.55
N LEU A 99 7.77 -16.29 -1.48
CA LEU A 99 9.21 -16.02 -1.32
C LEU A 99 9.49 -15.15 -0.09
N HIS A 100 8.69 -14.11 0.13
CA HIS A 100 8.81 -13.28 1.32
C HIS A 100 8.65 -14.09 2.61
N LEU A 101 7.62 -14.93 2.70
CA LEU A 101 7.39 -15.78 3.87
C LEU A 101 8.61 -16.69 4.14
N ARG A 102 9.13 -17.35 3.11
CA ARG A 102 10.29 -18.23 3.23
C ARG A 102 11.54 -17.50 3.72
N ASN A 103 11.84 -16.36 3.09
CA ASN A 103 13.00 -15.54 3.45
C ASN A 103 12.88 -14.99 4.87
N SER A 104 11.68 -14.54 5.27
CA SER A 104 11.43 -14.04 6.63
C SER A 104 11.60 -15.11 7.70
N PHE A 105 11.11 -16.33 7.44
CA PHE A 105 11.34 -17.45 8.37
C PHE A 105 12.81 -17.85 8.42
N GLU A 106 13.52 -17.86 7.29
CA GLU A 106 14.95 -18.12 7.27
C GLU A 106 15.73 -17.07 8.08
N ALA A 107 15.46 -15.78 7.84
CA ALA A 107 16.09 -14.70 8.59
C ALA A 107 15.82 -14.79 10.10
N ALA A 108 14.58 -15.08 10.50
CA ALA A 108 14.21 -15.27 11.90
C ALA A 108 14.98 -16.42 12.55
N ARG A 109 15.12 -17.57 11.86
CA ARG A 109 15.91 -18.73 12.35
C ARG A 109 17.39 -18.39 12.47
N ARG A 110 17.99 -17.75 11.48
CA ARG A 110 19.39 -17.29 11.52
C ARG A 110 19.62 -16.29 12.64
N PHE A 111 18.70 -15.37 12.84
CA PHE A 111 18.77 -14.41 13.95
C PHE A 111 18.74 -15.10 15.32
N LYS A 112 17.91 -16.14 15.48
CA LYS A 112 17.79 -16.90 16.73
C LYS A 112 19.10 -17.56 17.16
N VAL A 113 19.83 -18.13 16.20
CA VAL A 113 21.06 -18.90 16.47
C VAL A 113 22.37 -18.11 16.34
N ARG A 114 22.34 -16.85 15.94
CA ARG A 114 23.51 -16.04 15.61
C ARG A 114 24.58 -15.89 16.71
N ARG A 115 24.21 -16.20 17.94
CA ARG A 115 25.09 -16.12 19.14
C ARG A 115 25.47 -17.47 19.70
N GLU A 116 25.05 -18.57 19.05
CA GLU A 116 25.43 -19.92 19.46
C GLU A 116 26.92 -20.16 19.13
N PRO A 117 27.63 -21.01 19.88
CA PRO A 117 29.03 -21.34 19.64
C PRO A 117 29.29 -21.89 18.21
N ASP A 118 28.34 -22.65 17.68
CA ASP A 118 28.29 -23.11 16.29
C ASP A 118 26.93 -22.74 15.70
N PRO A 119 26.79 -21.55 15.09
CA PRO A 119 25.52 -21.07 14.56
C PRO A 119 24.95 -21.94 13.44
N GLU A 120 25.83 -22.57 12.61
CA GLU A 120 25.36 -23.40 11.49
C GLU A 120 24.79 -24.73 11.99
N ALA A 121 25.49 -25.41 12.91
CA ALA A 121 24.96 -26.62 13.51
C ALA A 121 23.66 -26.36 14.30
N ALA A 122 23.58 -25.24 15.03
CA ALA A 122 22.38 -24.81 15.72
C ALA A 122 21.23 -24.51 14.76
N TYR A 123 21.50 -23.88 13.62
CA TYR A 123 20.50 -23.61 12.57
C TYR A 123 19.91 -24.89 12.00
N GLN A 124 20.75 -25.88 11.66
CA GLN A 124 20.31 -27.16 11.13
C GLN A 124 19.48 -27.98 12.14
N ALA A 125 19.66 -27.74 13.42
CA ALA A 125 18.91 -28.40 14.50
C ALA A 125 17.55 -27.74 14.82
N LEU A 126 17.25 -26.56 14.23
CA LEU A 126 15.99 -25.86 14.49
C LEU A 126 14.78 -26.62 13.94
N ASP A 127 13.72 -26.63 14.73
CA ASP A 127 12.42 -27.13 14.30
C ASP A 127 11.79 -26.16 13.28
N THR A 128 11.36 -26.69 12.13
CA THR A 128 10.74 -25.92 11.04
C THR A 128 9.22 -26.11 10.94
N ARG A 129 8.62 -26.98 11.76
CA ARG A 129 7.20 -27.39 11.64
C ARG A 129 6.24 -26.20 11.64
N GLU A 130 6.49 -25.19 12.46
CA GLU A 130 5.63 -24.00 12.53
C GLU A 130 5.69 -23.19 11.22
N SER A 131 6.89 -22.92 10.71
CA SER A 131 7.07 -22.22 9.43
C SER A 131 6.52 -23.01 8.25
N ASP A 132 6.71 -24.32 8.23
CA ASP A 132 6.18 -25.20 7.20
C ASP A 132 4.64 -25.20 7.21
N GLN A 133 4.02 -25.19 8.40
CA GLN A 133 2.57 -25.11 8.54
C GLN A 133 2.02 -23.78 7.98
N VAL A 134 2.72 -22.66 8.18
CA VAL A 134 2.31 -21.36 7.62
C VAL A 134 2.38 -21.39 6.08
N ILE A 135 3.45 -21.94 5.51
CA ILE A 135 3.59 -22.09 4.05
C ILE A 135 2.49 -23.01 3.48
N GLU A 136 2.18 -24.11 4.14
CA GLU A 136 1.09 -24.99 3.70
C GLU A 136 -0.28 -24.30 3.80
N THR A 137 -0.50 -23.45 4.81
CA THR A 137 -1.72 -22.65 4.92
C THR A 137 -1.81 -21.62 3.80
N PHE A 138 -0.69 -20.91 3.53
CA PHE A 138 -0.57 -19.97 2.41
C PHE A 138 -0.95 -20.61 1.07
N LYS A 139 -0.48 -21.85 0.79
CA LYS A 139 -0.81 -22.55 -0.44
C LYS A 139 -2.29 -22.93 -0.58
N ARG A 140 -3.03 -23.01 0.51
CA ARG A 140 -4.44 -23.41 0.53
C ARG A 140 -5.40 -22.25 0.38
N GLN A 141 -5.05 -21.06 0.92
CA GLN A 141 -5.91 -19.89 0.91
C GLN A 141 -5.12 -18.62 1.14
N PRO A 142 -5.60 -17.46 0.66
CA PRO A 142 -5.08 -16.16 1.06
C PRO A 142 -5.11 -15.98 2.57
N ILE A 143 -4.07 -15.36 3.10
CA ILE A 143 -3.95 -14.98 4.52
C ILE A 143 -3.91 -13.45 4.57
N TYR A 144 -4.63 -12.83 5.50
CA TYR A 144 -4.64 -11.39 5.68
C TYR A 144 -4.92 -11.00 7.13
N TYR A 145 -4.55 -9.79 7.49
CA TYR A 145 -5.01 -9.16 8.73
C TYR A 145 -5.66 -7.80 8.45
N LYS A 146 -6.43 -7.28 9.41
CA LYS A 146 -7.02 -5.94 9.34
C LYS A 146 -6.04 -4.97 9.98
N ALA A 147 -5.40 -4.15 9.15
CA ALA A 147 -4.48 -3.12 9.60
C ALA A 147 -5.24 -1.91 10.15
N ASN A 148 -4.55 -1.09 10.95
CA ASN A 148 -5.10 0.14 11.47
C ASN A 148 -5.23 1.20 10.36
N ARG A 149 -6.41 1.30 9.77
CA ARG A 149 -6.67 2.29 8.72
C ARG A 149 -6.46 3.75 9.16
N MET A 150 -6.49 4.02 10.48
CA MET A 150 -6.32 5.37 11.04
C MET A 150 -4.86 5.79 11.12
N SER A 151 -3.90 4.87 10.96
CA SER A 151 -2.47 5.16 10.87
C SER A 151 -1.99 5.47 9.45
N VAL A 152 -2.91 5.48 8.46
CA VAL A 152 -2.55 5.74 7.06
C VAL A 152 -2.18 7.20 6.86
N VAL A 153 -1.01 7.43 6.26
CA VAL A 153 -0.48 8.72 5.85
C VAL A 153 -0.05 8.71 4.38
N GLY A 154 0.16 9.90 3.81
CA GLY A 154 0.50 10.10 2.41
C GLY A 154 2.00 10.16 2.13
N PRO A 155 2.37 10.41 0.86
CA PRO A 155 3.76 10.56 0.45
C PRO A 155 4.41 11.78 1.12
N ASP A 156 5.73 11.68 1.34
CA ASP A 156 6.56 12.71 1.98
C ASP A 156 6.17 13.06 3.43
N GLU A 157 5.29 12.26 4.05
CA GLU A 157 5.03 12.35 5.50
C GLU A 157 6.16 11.68 6.28
N ASP A 158 6.47 12.26 7.46
CA ASP A 158 7.38 11.63 8.40
C ASP A 158 6.72 10.42 9.08
N VAL A 159 7.39 9.29 9.06
CA VAL A 159 7.00 8.09 9.80
C VAL A 159 7.61 8.14 11.18
N ILE A 160 6.79 8.15 12.20
CA ILE A 160 7.23 8.32 13.58
C ILE A 160 7.66 6.99 14.17
N TRP A 161 8.94 6.91 14.54
CA TRP A 161 9.49 5.72 15.22
C TRP A 161 8.79 5.49 16.56
N PRO A 162 8.09 4.36 16.76
CA PRO A 162 7.40 4.10 18.01
C PRO A 162 8.39 3.91 19.17
N SER A 163 8.15 4.56 20.30
CA SER A 163 9.07 4.62 21.44
C SER A 163 9.43 3.25 22.04
N TYR A 164 8.59 2.25 21.83
CA TYR A 164 8.76 0.88 22.33
C TYR A 164 9.61 -0.01 21.41
N SER A 165 9.91 0.41 20.18
CA SER A 165 10.66 -0.41 19.22
C SER A 165 12.13 0.02 19.10
N ARG A 166 12.98 -0.97 18.81
CA ARG A 166 14.42 -0.80 18.51
C ARG A 166 14.81 -1.33 17.13
N ALA A 167 13.86 -1.89 16.39
CA ALA A 167 14.09 -2.54 15.10
C ALA A 167 12.99 -2.16 14.13
N MET A 168 13.20 -1.04 13.42
CA MET A 168 12.27 -0.57 12.40
C MET A 168 12.67 -1.09 11.03
N ASP A 169 11.66 -1.41 10.25
CA ASP A 169 11.78 -1.93 8.89
C ASP A 169 10.69 -1.33 7.99
N PHE A 170 10.84 -1.50 6.69
CA PHE A 170 9.87 -1.15 5.66
C PHE A 170 9.40 -2.43 4.95
N GLU A 171 8.29 -2.34 4.25
CA GLU A 171 7.80 -3.42 3.39
C GLU A 171 7.37 -2.86 2.04
N LEU A 172 8.02 -3.34 0.97
CA LEU A 172 7.72 -2.99 -0.41
C LEU A 172 6.48 -3.75 -0.87
N GLU A 173 5.38 -3.02 -0.94
CA GLU A 173 4.09 -3.53 -1.35
C GLU A 173 3.41 -2.64 -2.36
N TRP A 174 2.37 -3.17 -2.96
CA TRP A 174 1.38 -2.42 -3.68
C TRP A 174 -0.01 -2.80 -3.18
N ALA A 175 -1.01 -2.00 -3.52
CA ALA A 175 -2.36 -2.23 -3.05
C ALA A 175 -3.37 -1.93 -4.15
N CYS A 176 -4.54 -2.60 -4.10
CA CYS A 176 -5.69 -2.21 -4.89
C CYS A 176 -6.78 -1.58 -4.02
N TYR A 177 -7.56 -0.68 -4.62
CA TYR A 177 -8.79 -0.14 -4.02
C TYR A 177 -10.02 -0.78 -4.63
N ILE A 178 -10.96 -1.19 -3.79
CA ILE A 178 -12.27 -1.70 -4.21
C ILE A 178 -13.11 -0.53 -4.74
N GLY A 179 -13.68 -0.71 -5.93
CA GLY A 179 -14.50 0.31 -6.60
C GLY A 179 -16.00 0.10 -6.48
N ARG A 180 -16.44 -1.13 -6.18
CA ARG A 180 -17.85 -1.48 -6.16
C ARG A 180 -18.17 -2.38 -4.98
N LYS A 181 -19.37 -2.20 -4.40
CA LYS A 181 -19.85 -3.09 -3.35
C LYS A 181 -20.02 -4.51 -3.91
N ALA A 182 -19.45 -5.50 -3.21
CA ALA A 182 -19.45 -6.88 -3.65
C ALA A 182 -19.53 -7.85 -2.47
N LYS A 183 -20.13 -9.02 -2.69
CA LYS A 183 -20.23 -10.12 -1.74
C LYS A 183 -20.33 -11.44 -2.50
N ASP A 184 -19.68 -12.49 -1.99
CA ASP A 184 -19.73 -13.85 -2.56
C ASP A 184 -19.35 -13.88 -4.06
N VAL A 185 -18.24 -13.20 -4.42
CA VAL A 185 -17.78 -13.03 -5.80
C VAL A 185 -16.82 -14.15 -6.17
N ALA A 186 -16.93 -14.71 -7.37
CA ALA A 186 -15.94 -15.62 -7.93
C ALA A 186 -14.69 -14.85 -8.41
N ALA A 187 -13.52 -15.50 -8.43
CA ALA A 187 -12.27 -14.83 -8.79
C ALA A 187 -12.29 -14.30 -10.24
N GLU A 188 -12.90 -15.03 -11.16
CA GLU A 188 -13.11 -14.64 -12.57
C GLU A 188 -13.93 -13.37 -12.75
N ASP A 189 -14.80 -13.05 -11.78
CA ASP A 189 -15.69 -11.88 -11.80
C ASP A 189 -15.14 -10.71 -10.95
N ALA A 190 -14.00 -10.89 -10.26
CA ALA A 190 -13.50 -9.92 -9.30
C ALA A 190 -12.75 -8.74 -9.93
N ARG A 191 -12.16 -8.90 -11.12
CA ARG A 191 -11.37 -7.85 -11.79
C ARG A 191 -12.11 -6.52 -11.96
N PRO A 192 -13.39 -6.47 -12.37
CA PRO A 192 -14.13 -5.23 -12.51
C PRO A 192 -14.45 -4.52 -11.18
N LEU A 193 -14.17 -5.16 -10.04
CA LEU A 193 -14.34 -4.56 -8.71
C LEU A 193 -13.14 -3.72 -8.30
N ILE A 194 -12.01 -3.86 -8.97
CA ILE A 194 -10.80 -3.09 -8.69
C ILE A 194 -10.90 -1.73 -9.37
N PHE A 195 -10.92 -0.67 -8.59
CA PHE A 195 -10.93 0.71 -9.09
C PHE A 195 -9.56 1.14 -9.61
N GLY A 196 -8.51 0.75 -8.92
CA GLY A 196 -7.14 1.09 -9.28
C GLY A 196 -6.12 0.65 -8.24
N TYR A 197 -4.87 1.05 -8.45
CA TYR A 197 -3.71 0.59 -7.71
C TYR A 197 -2.89 1.75 -7.15
N THR A 198 -2.20 1.50 -6.03
CA THR A 198 -1.28 2.43 -5.38
C THR A 198 -0.09 1.68 -4.79
N ILE A 199 0.97 2.38 -4.40
CA ILE A 199 2.05 1.78 -3.61
C ILE A 199 1.64 1.81 -2.14
N TYR A 200 2.04 0.79 -1.41
CA TYR A 200 1.83 0.67 0.02
C TYR A 200 3.16 0.31 0.70
N ASN A 201 3.47 1.01 1.78
CA ASN A 201 4.58 0.69 2.67
C ASN A 201 4.01 0.38 4.04
N ASP A 202 4.09 -0.88 4.45
CA ASP A 202 3.69 -1.35 5.76
C ASP A 202 4.90 -1.34 6.72
N PHE A 203 5.21 -0.15 7.26
CA PHE A 203 6.32 -0.02 8.21
C PHE A 203 6.14 -0.94 9.42
N SER A 204 7.23 -1.56 9.82
CA SER A 204 7.20 -2.64 10.81
C SER A 204 8.13 -2.37 11.97
N ALA A 205 7.60 -2.42 13.19
CA ALA A 205 8.37 -2.51 14.43
C ALA A 205 8.65 -4.00 14.71
N ARG A 206 9.73 -4.56 14.12
CA ARG A 206 9.98 -6.00 14.05
C ARG A 206 10.12 -6.70 15.40
N ASP A 207 10.66 -6.02 16.40
CA ASP A 207 10.78 -6.57 17.75
C ASP A 207 9.41 -6.68 18.44
N ALA A 208 8.53 -5.69 18.29
CA ALA A 208 7.15 -5.76 18.76
C ALA A 208 6.34 -6.81 18.00
N GLN A 209 6.48 -6.84 16.65
CA GLN A 209 5.84 -7.83 15.79
C GLN A 209 6.21 -9.26 16.20
N ALA A 210 7.50 -9.55 16.40
CA ALA A 210 7.96 -10.89 16.79
C ALA A 210 7.38 -11.33 18.14
N LEU A 211 7.26 -10.41 19.09
CA LEU A 211 6.66 -10.68 20.39
C LEU A 211 5.17 -11.00 20.28
N GLU A 212 4.42 -10.17 19.55
CA GLU A 212 2.96 -10.33 19.42
C GLU A 212 2.57 -11.55 18.60
N MET A 213 3.31 -11.85 17.52
CA MET A 213 3.04 -13.03 16.70
C MET A 213 3.13 -14.32 17.49
N SER A 214 3.93 -14.38 18.56
CA SER A 214 3.95 -15.53 19.48
C SER A 214 2.62 -15.73 20.23
N GLY A 215 1.81 -14.67 20.35
CA GLY A 215 0.46 -14.71 20.94
C GLY A 215 -0.63 -15.19 19.96
N GLN A 216 -0.31 -15.42 18.70
CA GLN A 216 -1.17 -15.99 17.64
C GLN A 216 -2.43 -15.14 17.33
N LEU A 217 -2.45 -13.85 17.64
CA LEU A 217 -3.61 -12.98 17.36
C LEU A 217 -3.36 -11.97 16.24
N GLY A 218 -2.12 -11.67 15.93
CA GLY A 218 -1.75 -10.76 14.84
C GLY A 218 -0.63 -9.78 15.21
N PRO A 219 -0.18 -8.97 14.25
CA PRO A 219 1.02 -8.13 14.41
C PRO A 219 0.77 -6.75 15.04
N ALA A 220 -0.40 -6.46 15.64
CA ALA A 220 -0.94 -5.13 15.99
C ALA A 220 0.11 -4.06 16.36
N LYS A 221 0.81 -4.17 17.51
CA LYS A 221 1.84 -3.20 17.92
C LYS A 221 3.07 -3.18 16.99
N GLY A 222 3.26 -4.24 16.23
CA GLY A 222 4.29 -4.30 15.20
C GLY A 222 3.98 -3.43 13.98
N LYS A 223 2.71 -3.07 13.74
CA LYS A 223 2.20 -2.47 12.50
C LYS A 223 1.29 -1.25 12.71
N ASP A 224 0.48 -1.25 13.76
CA ASP A 224 -0.64 -0.31 13.94
C ASP A 224 -0.23 1.01 14.62
N PHE A 225 1.06 1.35 14.68
CA PHE A 225 1.50 2.63 15.24
C PHE A 225 1.16 3.79 14.30
N ASP A 226 0.96 4.98 14.87
CA ASP A 226 0.65 6.18 14.10
C ASP A 226 1.69 6.38 12.99
N THR A 227 1.23 6.72 11.78
CA THR A 227 2.04 6.89 10.56
C THR A 227 2.70 5.61 10.02
N GLY A 228 2.39 4.43 10.58
CA GLY A 228 3.01 3.16 10.18
C GLY A 228 2.60 2.66 8.79
N ASN A 229 1.44 3.11 8.30
CA ASN A 229 0.92 2.71 6.98
C ASN A 229 1.04 3.89 6.01
N VAL A 230 1.89 3.79 4.98
CA VAL A 230 2.06 4.88 4.00
C VAL A 230 1.55 4.46 2.63
N MET A 231 0.67 5.27 2.02
CA MET A 231 0.08 4.95 0.73
C MET A 231 0.19 6.12 -0.26
N GLY A 232 0.46 5.82 -1.52
CA GLY A 232 0.61 6.82 -2.58
C GLY A 232 1.55 6.36 -3.70
N PRO A 233 2.12 7.26 -4.49
CA PRO A 233 1.94 8.72 -4.49
C PRO A 233 0.59 9.14 -5.10
N CYS A 234 -0.11 8.23 -5.76
CA CYS A 234 -1.40 8.44 -6.40
C CYS A 234 -2.17 7.11 -6.48
N LEU A 235 -3.42 7.18 -6.86
CA LEU A 235 -4.25 6.05 -7.26
C LEU A 235 -4.31 6.01 -8.79
N VAL A 236 -3.69 5.00 -9.40
CA VAL A 236 -3.73 4.77 -10.85
C VAL A 236 -4.94 3.90 -11.15
N THR A 237 -5.86 4.38 -11.98
CA THR A 237 -7.06 3.62 -12.34
C THR A 237 -6.71 2.32 -13.07
N ALA A 238 -7.51 1.26 -12.86
CA ALA A 238 -7.19 -0.09 -13.31
C ALA A 238 -7.01 -0.21 -14.85
N ASP A 239 -7.67 0.62 -15.63
CA ASP A 239 -7.54 0.65 -17.09
C ASP A 239 -6.17 1.13 -17.59
N GLU A 240 -5.44 1.93 -16.78
CA GLU A 240 -4.06 2.36 -17.09
C GLU A 240 -3.03 1.23 -16.87
N ILE A 241 -3.41 0.18 -16.14
CA ILE A 241 -2.57 -0.97 -15.84
C ILE A 241 -3.31 -2.25 -16.28
N PRO A 242 -3.41 -2.52 -17.59
CA PRO A 242 -4.17 -3.66 -18.11
C PRO A 242 -3.59 -5.01 -17.68
N ASP A 243 -2.26 -5.09 -17.49
CA ASP A 243 -1.59 -6.23 -16.87
C ASP A 243 -0.90 -5.79 -15.58
N PRO A 244 -1.56 -5.99 -14.41
CA PRO A 244 -1.00 -5.61 -13.11
C PRO A 244 -0.04 -6.67 -12.55
N TYR A 245 0.09 -7.82 -13.19
CA TYR A 245 0.96 -8.93 -12.73
C TYR A 245 2.24 -9.04 -13.56
N ASP A 246 2.74 -7.89 -14.06
CA ASP A 246 4.04 -7.77 -14.74
C ASP A 246 4.68 -6.40 -14.48
N LEU A 247 4.66 -5.97 -13.22
CA LEU A 247 5.25 -4.69 -12.80
C LEU A 247 6.53 -4.94 -12.01
N THR A 248 7.57 -4.17 -12.32
CA THR A 248 8.80 -4.13 -11.51
C THR A 248 8.53 -3.36 -10.22
N MET A 249 9.06 -3.87 -9.10
CA MET A 249 9.01 -3.24 -7.77
C MET A 249 10.42 -3.07 -7.22
N ILE A 250 10.75 -1.87 -6.70
CA ILE A 250 12.11 -1.56 -6.20
C ILE A 250 11.98 -0.81 -4.87
N ALA A 251 12.78 -1.20 -3.88
CA ALA A 251 12.95 -0.46 -2.65
C ALA A 251 14.35 0.13 -2.57
N ARG A 252 14.44 1.42 -2.17
CA ARG A 252 15.70 2.10 -1.89
C ARG A 252 15.67 2.71 -0.51
N VAL A 253 16.82 2.66 0.17
CA VAL A 253 17.04 3.37 1.44
C VAL A 253 18.22 4.32 1.23
N ASN A 254 17.98 5.61 1.40
CA ASN A 254 18.96 6.67 1.14
C ASN A 254 19.58 6.58 -0.28
N GLY A 255 18.80 6.20 -1.27
CA GLY A 255 19.21 6.02 -2.67
C GLY A 255 19.91 4.69 -2.97
N GLU A 256 20.26 3.87 -1.97
CA GLU A 256 20.81 2.52 -2.16
C GLU A 256 19.65 1.54 -2.39
N GLU A 257 19.72 0.71 -3.43
CA GLU A 257 18.74 -0.36 -3.66
C GLU A 257 18.90 -1.46 -2.59
N TRP A 258 17.83 -1.68 -1.82
CA TRP A 258 17.76 -2.72 -0.80
C TRP A 258 16.92 -3.92 -1.24
N GLY A 259 16.06 -3.76 -2.20
CA GLY A 259 15.21 -4.84 -2.67
C GLY A 259 14.63 -4.59 -4.05
N ARG A 260 14.40 -5.68 -4.77
CA ARG A 260 13.79 -5.68 -6.11
C ARG A 260 12.96 -6.94 -6.28
N GLY A 261 11.77 -6.79 -6.83
CA GLY A 261 10.88 -7.89 -7.14
C GLY A 261 9.93 -7.54 -8.28
N THR A 262 8.92 -8.34 -8.45
CA THR A 262 7.89 -8.14 -9.47
C THR A 262 6.54 -8.63 -8.97
N THR A 263 5.46 -7.96 -9.40
CA THR A 263 4.09 -8.42 -9.11
C THR A 263 3.76 -9.76 -9.75
N ARG A 264 4.55 -10.24 -10.72
CA ARG A 264 4.42 -11.57 -11.34
C ARG A 264 4.58 -12.70 -10.32
N ASP A 265 5.36 -12.47 -9.25
CA ASP A 265 5.67 -13.48 -8.24
C ASP A 265 4.56 -13.64 -7.19
N MET A 266 3.42 -12.96 -7.35
CA MET A 266 2.26 -13.15 -6.49
C MET A 266 1.73 -14.59 -6.61
N GLY A 267 1.71 -15.31 -5.50
CA GLY A 267 1.07 -16.62 -5.39
C GLY A 267 -0.47 -16.52 -5.28
N TRP A 268 -0.98 -15.37 -4.84
CA TRP A 268 -2.40 -15.02 -4.82
C TRP A 268 -2.64 -13.68 -5.49
N THR A 269 -3.44 -13.67 -6.57
CA THR A 269 -3.84 -12.43 -7.24
C THR A 269 -4.87 -11.66 -6.43
N PHE A 270 -5.03 -10.36 -6.68
CA PHE A 270 -6.09 -9.58 -6.01
C PHE A 270 -7.49 -10.13 -6.29
N GLU A 271 -7.74 -10.67 -7.48
CA GLU A 271 -9.02 -11.31 -7.80
C GLU A 271 -9.29 -12.51 -6.89
N GLN A 272 -8.28 -13.34 -6.63
CA GLN A 272 -8.39 -14.48 -5.71
C GLN A 272 -8.55 -14.04 -4.25
N VAL A 273 -7.84 -12.98 -3.86
CA VAL A 273 -7.96 -12.35 -2.54
C VAL A 273 -9.37 -11.78 -2.34
N ILE A 274 -9.90 -11.04 -3.31
CA ILE A 274 -11.28 -10.50 -3.31
C ILE A 274 -12.29 -11.64 -3.19
N ALA A 275 -12.15 -12.69 -3.99
CA ALA A 275 -13.02 -13.85 -3.94
C ALA A 275 -13.00 -14.52 -2.55
N HIS A 276 -11.81 -14.67 -1.94
CA HIS A 276 -11.67 -15.24 -0.61
C HIS A 276 -12.34 -14.39 0.47
N ILE A 277 -12.03 -13.08 0.50
CA ILE A 277 -12.54 -12.16 1.52
C ILE A 277 -14.05 -11.99 1.39
N SER A 278 -14.57 -11.91 0.15
CA SER A 278 -15.98 -11.64 -0.08
C SER A 278 -16.93 -12.77 0.31
N ARG A 279 -16.40 -13.96 0.64
CA ARG A 279 -17.24 -15.09 1.12
C ARG A 279 -17.97 -14.72 2.41
N SER A 280 -19.28 -14.55 2.31
CA SER A 280 -20.16 -14.14 3.41
C SER A 280 -19.78 -12.81 4.07
N GLU A 281 -18.83 -12.05 3.49
CA GLU A 281 -18.41 -10.71 3.92
C GLU A 281 -18.63 -9.71 2.77
N THR A 282 -19.17 -8.53 3.06
CA THR A 282 -19.36 -7.49 2.05
C THR A 282 -18.13 -6.60 1.98
N LEU A 283 -17.57 -6.42 0.77
CA LEU A 283 -16.57 -5.41 0.45
C LEU A 283 -17.28 -4.13 -0.01
N TYR A 284 -16.71 -2.99 0.32
CA TYR A 284 -17.25 -1.67 0.01
C TYR A 284 -16.27 -0.83 -0.81
N PRO A 285 -16.76 0.12 -1.65
CA PRO A 285 -15.90 1.08 -2.34
C PRO A 285 -14.97 1.80 -1.36
N GLY A 286 -13.72 1.98 -1.77
CA GLY A 286 -12.71 2.66 -0.94
C GLY A 286 -12.01 1.76 0.10
N GLU A 287 -12.34 0.46 0.19
CA GLU A 287 -11.50 -0.49 0.93
C GLU A 287 -10.20 -0.74 0.17
N ALA A 288 -9.08 -0.79 0.90
CA ALA A 288 -7.75 -1.08 0.36
C ALA A 288 -7.30 -2.49 0.74
N LEU A 289 -6.72 -3.21 -0.22
CA LEU A 289 -6.12 -4.52 -0.04
C LEU A 289 -4.64 -4.42 -0.39
N GLY A 290 -3.75 -4.52 0.62
CA GLY A 290 -2.30 -4.65 0.45
C GLY A 290 -1.94 -6.02 -0.07
N SER A 291 -0.86 -6.11 -0.84
CA SER A 291 -0.39 -7.36 -1.44
C SER A 291 0.42 -8.23 -0.47
N GLY A 292 0.84 -7.65 0.63
CA GLY A 292 1.99 -8.18 1.36
C GLY A 292 3.31 -7.92 0.63
N THR A 293 4.39 -8.01 1.38
CA THR A 293 5.74 -7.69 0.92
C THR A 293 6.16 -8.58 -0.25
N VAL A 294 6.66 -8.00 -1.34
CA VAL A 294 7.31 -8.77 -2.41
C VAL A 294 8.58 -9.45 -1.88
N GLY A 295 8.92 -10.63 -2.40
CA GLY A 295 10.15 -11.31 -2.01
C GLY A 295 11.39 -10.42 -2.20
N THR A 296 12.25 -10.35 -1.19
CA THR A 296 13.38 -9.39 -1.05
C THR A 296 12.98 -7.93 -0.80
N GLY A 297 11.70 -7.67 -0.53
CA GLY A 297 11.12 -6.33 -0.41
C GLY A 297 11.23 -5.69 0.97
N CYS A 298 11.95 -6.28 1.93
CA CYS A 298 12.13 -5.68 3.26
C CYS A 298 13.54 -5.93 3.83
N GLY A 299 13.90 -5.14 4.84
CA GLY A 299 15.19 -5.28 5.50
C GLY A 299 15.32 -6.54 6.35
N LEU A 300 14.22 -7.07 6.91
CA LEU A 300 14.19 -8.30 7.69
C LEU A 300 14.82 -9.48 6.91
N GLU A 301 14.45 -9.65 5.65
CA GLU A 301 14.95 -10.74 4.80
C GLU A 301 16.48 -10.71 4.64
N GLN A 302 17.09 -9.54 4.80
CA GLN A 302 18.54 -9.32 4.72
C GLN A 302 19.18 -9.08 6.10
N MET A 303 18.40 -9.15 7.18
CA MET A 303 18.80 -8.79 8.54
C MET A 303 19.36 -7.35 8.64
N ARG A 304 18.87 -6.44 7.82
CA ARG A 304 19.19 -5.00 7.81
C ARG A 304 17.97 -4.24 8.34
N TYR A 305 18.21 -3.28 9.23
CA TYR A 305 17.14 -2.47 9.81
C TYR A 305 17.40 -0.99 9.57
N LEU A 306 16.30 -0.24 9.49
CA LEU A 306 16.34 1.20 9.32
C LEU A 306 16.96 1.91 10.52
N LYS A 307 17.47 3.11 10.27
CA LYS A 307 17.99 4.03 11.27
C LYS A 307 17.13 5.30 11.30
N PRO A 308 17.16 6.08 12.39
CA PRO A 308 16.56 7.40 12.38
C PRO A 308 17.08 8.23 11.21
N ASP A 309 16.20 9.02 10.62
CA ASP A 309 16.40 9.88 9.45
C ASP A 309 16.63 9.16 8.11
N ASP A 310 16.57 7.84 8.07
CA ASP A 310 16.57 7.12 6.80
C ASP A 310 15.36 7.52 5.94
N VAL A 311 15.63 7.66 4.65
CA VAL A 311 14.64 7.92 3.62
C VAL A 311 14.38 6.64 2.85
N VAL A 312 13.15 6.17 2.87
CA VAL A 312 12.69 4.99 2.13
C VAL A 312 11.94 5.43 0.88
N GLU A 313 12.31 4.89 -0.25
CA GLU A 313 11.64 5.08 -1.54
C GLU A 313 11.20 3.73 -2.09
N LEU A 314 9.89 3.56 -2.27
CA LEU A 314 9.29 2.40 -2.91
C LEU A 314 8.81 2.80 -4.29
N GLU A 315 9.30 2.11 -5.31
CA GLU A 315 8.93 2.31 -6.70
C GLU A 315 8.14 1.10 -7.20
N VAL A 316 7.00 1.35 -7.83
CA VAL A 316 6.25 0.35 -8.58
C VAL A 316 6.03 0.90 -9.99
N GLU A 317 6.43 0.12 -10.97
CA GLU A 317 6.32 0.47 -12.39
C GLU A 317 4.89 0.93 -12.71
N LYS A 318 4.74 1.98 -13.54
CA LYS A 318 3.49 2.66 -13.91
C LYS A 318 2.76 3.39 -12.78
N ILE A 319 3.10 3.14 -11.51
CA ILE A 319 2.49 3.87 -10.37
C ILE A 319 3.38 5.04 -9.95
N GLY A 320 4.69 4.84 -9.85
CA GLY A 320 5.64 5.89 -9.51
C GLY A 320 6.46 5.56 -8.27
N ILE A 321 6.79 6.59 -7.48
CA ILE A 321 7.64 6.46 -6.29
C ILE A 321 6.91 7.00 -5.08
N LEU A 322 6.78 6.18 -4.04
CA LEU A 322 6.31 6.56 -2.71
C LEU A 322 7.53 6.78 -1.80
N ARG A 323 7.65 7.99 -1.25
CA ARG A 323 8.78 8.39 -0.42
C ARG A 323 8.32 8.69 1.00
N SER A 324 9.11 8.26 1.98
CA SER A 324 8.89 8.52 3.41
C SER A 324 10.22 8.71 4.13
N ARG A 325 10.24 9.50 5.20
CA ARG A 325 11.38 9.64 6.10
C ARG A 325 11.02 9.08 7.48
N LEU A 326 11.89 8.26 8.06
CA LEU A 326 11.70 7.70 9.40
C LEU A 326 12.30 8.65 10.44
N VAL A 327 11.45 9.18 11.33
CA VAL A 327 11.86 10.16 12.35
C VAL A 327 11.72 9.55 13.74
N LYS A 328 12.77 9.68 14.54
CA LYS A 328 12.75 9.28 15.94
C LYS A 328 12.64 10.52 16.81
N PRO A 329 11.54 10.67 17.59
CA PRO A 329 11.32 11.78 18.50
C PRO A 329 12.38 11.87 19.63
#